data_7dddef5eb1f3b2886be63ee01db5797a
#
_entry.id   7dddef5eb1f3b2886be63ee01db5797a
#
_cell.length_a   1.000
_cell.length_b   1.000
_cell.length_c   1.000
_cell.angle_alpha   90.00
_cell.angle_beta   90.00
_cell.angle_gamma   90.00
#
_symmetry.space_group_name_H-M   'P 1'
#
loop_
_entity.id
_entity.type
_entity.pdbx_description
1 polymer ?
#
loop_
_entity_poly.entity_id
_entity_poly.type
_entity_poly.pdbx_seq_one_letter_code
_entity_poly.pdbx_strand_id
1 'polypeptide(L)'
;MHTSSGRGSVVAVCQNAEPGLPKLVVDAVQFIENYGIAGDYHAGRFVRHRYLAKKDPSQPNLRQVLLVDTSILAEIAGQDIHLEPGMLGENIILDGIAVMTLAIGTQLEIGEALLEVTEVRNPCYQLNEMHPRLLKAVVKKVDGQVRRNAGMMARILTGGRVRPGDPAIVRGEPGGL
;
A
#
# COMPACT_ATOMS: atom_id res chain seq x y z
N MET A 1 -3.85 21.96 -8.59
CA MET A 1 -4.59 20.70 -8.80
C MET A 1 -3.69 19.77 -9.60
N HIS A 2 -3.07 18.79 -8.95
CA HIS A 2 -2.40 17.73 -9.69
C HIS A 2 -3.51 16.77 -10.15
N THR A 3 -3.88 16.88 -11.40
CA THR A 3 -4.63 15.81 -12.07
C THR A 3 -3.68 14.61 -12.13
N SER A 4 -3.97 13.59 -11.34
CA SER A 4 -3.27 12.31 -11.46
C SER A 4 -3.40 11.86 -12.91
N SER A 5 -2.29 11.70 -13.61
CA SER A 5 -2.28 11.36 -15.04
C SER A 5 -2.76 9.94 -15.32
N GLY A 6 -3.16 9.19 -14.31
CA GLY A 6 -3.47 7.76 -14.39
C GLY A 6 -2.25 6.90 -14.75
N ARG A 7 -1.07 7.50 -14.80
CA ARG A 7 0.20 6.85 -15.13
C ARG A 7 1.29 7.29 -14.17
N GLY A 8 2.13 6.34 -13.78
CA GLY A 8 3.25 6.54 -12.90
C GLY A 8 4.28 5.43 -13.04
N SER A 9 5.15 5.33 -12.06
CA SER A 9 6.18 4.31 -12.02
C SER A 9 6.42 3.82 -10.59
N VAL A 10 6.99 2.63 -10.47
CA VAL A 10 7.44 2.04 -9.21
C VAL A 10 8.75 2.70 -8.78
N VAL A 11 8.80 3.24 -7.59
CA VAL A 11 10.00 3.86 -6.98
C VAL A 11 10.77 2.82 -6.17
N ALA A 12 10.06 2.05 -5.35
CA ALA A 12 10.66 1.03 -4.49
C ALA A 12 9.68 -0.11 -4.26
N VAL A 13 10.22 -1.28 -3.99
CA VAL A 13 9.49 -2.48 -3.58
C VAL A 13 10.05 -3.03 -2.28
N CYS A 14 9.16 -3.41 -1.36
CA CYS A 14 9.53 -3.84 -0.02
C CYS A 14 8.74 -5.09 0.39
N GLN A 15 9.38 -5.98 1.12
CA GLN A 15 8.74 -7.14 1.72
C GLN A 15 9.42 -7.54 3.03
N ASN A 16 8.73 -8.33 3.84
CA ASN A 16 9.29 -8.88 5.07
C ASN A 16 8.68 -10.25 5.34
N ALA A 17 9.52 -11.24 5.58
CA ALA A 17 9.09 -12.61 5.91
C ALA A 17 8.47 -12.68 7.31
N GLU A 18 8.91 -11.82 8.22
CA GLU A 18 8.46 -11.75 9.61
C GLU A 18 7.54 -10.55 9.84
N PRO A 19 6.63 -10.60 10.83
CA PRO A 19 5.82 -9.45 11.19
C PRO A 19 6.67 -8.32 11.76
N GLY A 20 6.25 -7.08 11.54
CA GLY A 20 6.90 -5.89 12.09
C GLY A 20 7.39 -4.92 11.04
N LEU A 21 7.96 -3.83 11.51
CA LEU A 21 8.49 -2.73 10.73
C LEU A 21 9.98 -2.52 11.03
N PRO A 22 10.74 -1.97 10.08
CA PRO A 22 10.37 -1.66 8.69
C PRO A 22 10.30 -2.91 7.82
N LYS A 23 9.62 -2.82 6.67
CA LYS A 23 9.81 -3.79 5.60
C LYS A 23 11.15 -3.53 4.90
N LEU A 24 11.75 -4.58 4.38
CA LEU A 24 13.05 -4.52 3.73
C LEU A 24 12.90 -4.16 2.25
N VAL A 25 13.70 -3.22 1.77
CA VAL A 25 13.81 -2.91 0.35
C VAL A 25 14.45 -4.10 -0.37
N VAL A 26 13.85 -4.52 -1.48
CA VAL A 26 14.33 -5.60 -2.32
C VAL A 26 14.40 -5.18 -3.79
N ASP A 27 15.09 -5.93 -4.62
CA ASP A 27 15.25 -5.61 -6.04
C ASP A 27 14.01 -5.90 -6.88
N ALA A 28 13.21 -6.85 -6.45
CA ALA A 28 11.95 -7.23 -7.07
C ALA A 28 11.07 -7.99 -6.11
N VAL A 29 9.76 -7.94 -6.35
CA VAL A 29 8.77 -8.78 -5.68
C VAL A 29 8.00 -9.62 -6.68
N GLN A 30 7.58 -10.81 -6.28
CA GLN A 30 6.73 -11.69 -7.08
C GLN A 30 5.31 -11.65 -6.54
N PHE A 31 4.38 -11.12 -7.32
CA PHE A 31 2.97 -11.12 -7.01
C PHE A 31 2.32 -12.45 -7.41
N ILE A 32 1.53 -13.00 -6.51
CA ILE A 32 0.78 -14.24 -6.72
C ILE A 32 -0.72 -13.93 -6.63
N GLU A 33 -1.44 -14.32 -7.68
CA GLU A 33 -2.89 -14.11 -7.79
C GLU A 33 -3.64 -14.59 -6.54
N ASN A 34 -4.52 -13.73 -6.01
CA ASN A 34 -5.35 -13.97 -4.82
C ASN A 34 -4.59 -14.47 -3.58
N TYR A 35 -3.30 -14.18 -3.50
CA TYR A 35 -2.44 -14.64 -2.42
C TYR A 35 -1.64 -13.51 -1.76
N GLY A 36 -0.89 -12.75 -2.56
CA GLY A 36 -0.02 -11.69 -2.09
C GLY A 36 1.38 -11.77 -2.69
N ILE A 37 2.34 -11.15 -2.01
CA ILE A 37 3.75 -11.15 -2.43
C ILE A 37 4.43 -12.40 -1.88
N ALA A 38 5.07 -13.18 -2.76
CA ALA A 38 5.84 -14.36 -2.37
C ALA A 38 6.91 -13.98 -1.33
N GLY A 39 6.90 -14.65 -0.18
CA GLY A 39 7.83 -14.40 0.92
C GLY A 39 7.47 -13.22 1.83
N ASP A 40 6.38 -12.50 1.58
CA ASP A 40 5.90 -11.47 2.51
C ASP A 40 5.00 -12.07 3.59
N TYR A 41 5.11 -11.56 4.82
CA TYR A 41 4.33 -12.04 5.97
C TYR A 41 2.81 -11.95 5.74
N HIS A 42 2.33 -10.92 5.03
CA HIS A 42 0.91 -10.70 4.79
C HIS A 42 0.35 -11.53 3.62
N ALA A 43 1.19 -12.30 2.94
CA ALA A 43 0.74 -13.21 1.88
C ALA A 43 -0.06 -14.39 2.48
N GLY A 44 -1.10 -14.80 1.77
CA GLY A 44 -1.96 -15.92 2.15
C GLY A 44 -3.37 -15.76 1.60
N ARG A 45 -4.09 -16.87 1.46
CA ARG A 45 -5.49 -16.88 1.02
C ARG A 45 -6.41 -16.19 2.03
N PHE A 46 -6.08 -16.32 3.31
CA PHE A 46 -6.86 -15.78 4.42
C PHE A 46 -6.09 -14.67 5.11
N VAL A 47 -6.84 -13.75 5.73
CA VAL A 47 -6.27 -12.60 6.41
C VAL A 47 -5.30 -13.02 7.52
N ARG A 48 -4.11 -12.42 7.53
CA ARG A 48 -3.08 -12.61 8.57
C ARG A 48 -2.97 -11.44 9.55
N HIS A 49 -3.73 -10.39 9.33
CA HIS A 49 -3.78 -9.28 10.26
C HIS A 49 -4.28 -9.76 11.63
N ARG A 50 -3.45 -9.58 12.67
CA ARG A 50 -3.67 -10.17 14.01
C ARG A 50 -5.08 -9.98 14.56
N TYR A 51 -5.64 -8.79 14.44
CA TYR A 51 -6.98 -8.49 14.93
C TYR A 51 -8.08 -9.15 14.09
N LEU A 52 -7.98 -9.07 12.78
CA LEU A 52 -8.98 -9.63 11.85
C LEU A 52 -8.96 -11.16 11.85
N ALA A 53 -7.78 -11.77 11.91
CA ALA A 53 -7.65 -13.22 11.98
C ALA A 53 -8.20 -13.81 13.29
N LYS A 54 -8.16 -13.05 14.39
CA LYS A 54 -8.79 -13.46 15.66
C LYS A 54 -10.33 -13.41 15.56
N LYS A 55 -10.86 -12.46 14.80
CA LYS A 55 -12.30 -12.30 14.64
C LYS A 55 -12.90 -13.35 13.70
N ASP A 56 -12.25 -13.58 12.57
CA ASP A 56 -12.64 -14.59 11.57
C ASP A 56 -11.41 -15.03 10.77
N PRO A 57 -10.80 -16.20 11.10
CA PRO A 57 -9.63 -16.68 10.40
C PRO A 57 -9.91 -17.17 8.97
N SER A 58 -11.18 -17.37 8.60
CA SER A 58 -11.60 -17.77 7.25
C SER A 58 -11.85 -16.58 6.31
N GLN A 59 -11.69 -15.35 6.81
CA GLN A 59 -11.91 -14.14 6.02
C GLN A 59 -10.91 -14.07 4.86
N PRO A 60 -11.38 -13.80 3.61
CA PRO A 60 -10.48 -13.61 2.47
C PRO A 60 -9.45 -12.50 2.73
N ASN A 61 -8.22 -12.71 2.28
CA ASN A 61 -7.17 -11.70 2.39
C ASN A 61 -7.35 -10.61 1.33
N LEU A 62 -7.98 -9.51 1.69
CA LEU A 62 -8.11 -8.31 0.86
C LEU A 62 -6.97 -7.30 1.09
N ARG A 63 -6.03 -7.60 1.99
CA ARG A 63 -4.89 -6.76 2.38
C ARG A 63 -3.57 -7.39 1.97
N GLN A 64 -3.46 -7.73 0.69
CA GLN A 64 -2.31 -8.46 0.16
C GLN A 64 -1.11 -7.55 -0.08
N VAL A 65 -1.37 -6.29 -0.50
CA VAL A 65 -0.35 -5.30 -0.85
C VAL A 65 -0.73 -3.95 -0.25
N LEU A 66 0.22 -3.27 0.35
CA LEU A 66 0.08 -1.87 0.75
C LEU A 66 0.78 -0.97 -0.27
N LEU A 67 0.01 -0.08 -0.88
CA LEU A 67 0.46 0.93 -1.83
C LEU A 67 0.60 2.29 -1.14
N VAL A 68 1.71 2.93 -1.33
CA VAL A 68 2.02 4.30 -0.89
C VAL A 68 2.54 5.07 -2.10
N ASP A 69 2.44 6.37 -2.12
CA ASP A 69 3.02 7.21 -3.16
C ASP A 69 3.93 8.30 -2.59
N THR A 70 4.72 8.89 -3.49
CA THR A 70 5.71 9.92 -3.13
C THR A 70 5.08 11.18 -2.52
N SER A 71 3.82 11.50 -2.80
CA SER A 71 3.13 12.65 -2.20
C SER A 71 2.83 12.43 -0.71
N ILE A 72 2.50 11.20 -0.31
CA ILE A 72 2.34 10.83 1.10
C ILE A 72 3.66 11.02 1.85
N LEU A 73 4.76 10.52 1.28
CA LEU A 73 6.08 10.65 1.89
C LEU A 73 6.52 12.12 1.98
N ALA A 74 6.23 12.93 0.96
CA ALA A 74 6.51 14.37 0.97
C ALA A 74 5.70 15.12 2.05
N GLU A 75 4.43 14.77 2.25
CA GLU A 75 3.60 15.37 3.31
C GLU A 75 4.13 15.01 4.71
N ILE A 76 4.61 13.79 4.90
CA ILE A 76 5.23 13.35 6.15
C ILE A 76 6.56 14.08 6.37
N ALA A 77 7.40 14.19 5.34
CA ALA A 77 8.66 14.92 5.39
C ALA A 77 8.47 16.41 5.72
N GLY A 78 7.39 17.02 5.24
CA GLY A 78 7.00 18.40 5.59
C GLY A 78 6.66 18.61 7.07
N GLN A 79 6.56 17.53 7.86
CA GLN A 79 6.36 17.56 9.32
C GLN A 79 7.65 17.22 10.09
N ASP A 80 8.83 17.34 9.43
CA ASP A 80 10.13 16.99 9.97
C ASP A 80 10.24 15.50 10.39
N ILE A 81 9.62 14.62 9.61
CA ILE A 81 9.70 13.17 9.77
C ILE A 81 10.25 12.58 8.47
N HIS A 82 11.49 12.10 8.50
CA HIS A 82 12.13 11.50 7.34
C HIS A 82 11.99 9.97 7.39
N LEU A 83 11.39 9.40 6.34
CA LEU A 83 11.16 7.97 6.21
C LEU A 83 11.98 7.40 5.06
N GLU A 84 12.63 6.28 5.33
CA GLU A 84 13.15 5.40 4.30
C GLU A 84 12.06 4.45 3.80
N PRO A 85 12.17 3.92 2.57
CA PRO A 85 11.24 2.92 2.07
C PRO A 85 11.07 1.73 3.03
N GLY A 86 9.83 1.28 3.21
CA GLY A 86 9.47 0.20 4.13
C GLY A 86 9.05 0.66 5.53
N MET A 87 9.34 1.89 5.93
CA MET A 87 9.07 2.37 7.29
C MET A 87 7.57 2.62 7.56
N LEU A 88 6.74 2.84 6.54
CA LEU A 88 5.28 2.84 6.67
C LEU A 88 4.69 1.42 6.64
N GLY A 89 5.51 0.40 6.35
CA GLY A 89 5.07 -0.97 6.15
C GLY A 89 4.55 -1.23 4.74
N GLU A 90 4.80 -0.32 3.82
CA GLU A 90 4.41 -0.43 2.42
C GLU A 90 5.19 -1.50 1.67
N ASN A 91 4.52 -2.10 0.68
CA ASN A 91 5.14 -3.01 -0.27
C ASN A 91 5.59 -2.30 -1.54
N ILE A 92 4.83 -1.31 -1.99
CA ILE A 92 5.09 -0.58 -3.24
C ILE A 92 5.02 0.92 -2.96
N ILE A 93 6.05 1.64 -3.41
CA ILE A 93 6.03 3.10 -3.51
C ILE A 93 5.87 3.47 -4.97
N LEU A 94 4.84 4.25 -5.28
CA LEU A 94 4.55 4.78 -6.61
C LEU A 94 4.92 6.27 -6.70
N ASP A 95 5.33 6.69 -7.89
CA ASP A 95 5.40 8.10 -8.26
C ASP A 95 4.43 8.38 -9.43
N GLY A 96 3.84 9.57 -9.48
CA GLY A 96 2.91 9.99 -10.54
C GLY A 96 1.46 9.55 -10.34
N ILE A 97 1.15 8.67 -9.39
CA ILE A 97 -0.20 8.26 -9.02
C ILE A 97 -0.45 8.58 -7.55
N ALA A 98 -1.38 9.46 -7.25
CA ALA A 98 -1.81 9.76 -5.88
C ALA A 98 -2.76 8.66 -5.39
N VAL A 99 -2.24 7.65 -4.69
CA VAL A 99 -3.02 6.45 -4.34
C VAL A 99 -4.24 6.75 -3.47
N MET A 100 -4.19 7.79 -2.63
CA MET A 100 -5.30 8.17 -1.75
C MET A 100 -6.49 8.77 -2.51
N THR A 101 -6.33 9.10 -3.79
CA THR A 101 -7.43 9.60 -4.66
C THR A 101 -8.16 8.48 -5.40
N LEU A 102 -7.64 7.26 -5.35
CA LEU A 102 -8.20 6.11 -6.04
C LEU A 102 -9.45 5.60 -5.32
N ALA A 103 -10.51 5.35 -6.07
CA ALA A 103 -11.71 4.72 -5.53
C ALA A 103 -11.44 3.22 -5.23
N ILE A 104 -12.15 2.69 -4.24
CA ILE A 104 -12.16 1.24 -3.99
C ILE A 104 -12.70 0.53 -5.23
N GLY A 105 -12.03 -0.55 -5.65
CA GLY A 105 -12.32 -1.28 -6.89
C GLY A 105 -11.55 -0.76 -8.11
N THR A 106 -10.82 0.35 -7.99
CA THR A 106 -9.92 0.81 -9.07
C THR A 106 -8.88 -0.25 -9.37
N GLN A 107 -8.67 -0.54 -10.65
CA GLN A 107 -7.64 -1.46 -11.10
C GLN A 107 -6.37 -0.73 -11.50
N LEU A 108 -5.25 -1.29 -11.08
CA LEU A 108 -3.89 -0.80 -11.35
C LEU A 108 -3.07 -1.90 -12.00
N GLU A 109 -2.55 -1.64 -13.18
CA GLU A 109 -1.49 -2.46 -13.77
C GLU A 109 -0.14 -1.93 -13.27
N ILE A 110 0.64 -2.79 -12.62
CA ILE A 110 1.95 -2.44 -12.08
C ILE A 110 2.96 -3.51 -12.53
N GLY A 111 3.92 -3.12 -13.37
CA GLY A 111 4.82 -4.08 -14.01
C GLY A 111 4.03 -5.15 -14.78
N GLU A 112 4.24 -6.42 -14.44
CA GLU A 112 3.53 -7.55 -15.05
C GLU A 112 2.19 -7.90 -14.34
N ALA A 113 1.89 -7.26 -13.22
CA ALA A 113 0.76 -7.61 -12.36
C ALA A 113 -0.43 -6.67 -12.54
N LEU A 114 -1.64 -7.18 -12.22
CA LEU A 114 -2.87 -6.41 -12.12
C LEU A 114 -3.40 -6.48 -10.69
N LEU A 115 -3.65 -5.33 -10.10
CA LEU A 115 -4.16 -5.18 -8.74
C LEU A 115 -5.51 -4.49 -8.74
N GLU A 116 -6.27 -4.69 -7.66
CA GLU A 116 -7.49 -3.95 -7.36
C GLU A 116 -7.40 -3.32 -5.98
N VAL A 117 -7.67 -2.03 -5.88
CA VAL A 117 -7.74 -1.29 -4.61
C VAL A 117 -8.91 -1.80 -3.78
N THR A 118 -8.66 -2.19 -2.54
CA THR A 118 -9.66 -2.84 -1.68
C THR A 118 -10.15 -1.98 -0.53
N GLU A 119 -9.26 -1.19 0.08
CA GLU A 119 -9.62 -0.35 1.22
C GLU A 119 -8.55 0.72 1.51
N VAL A 120 -8.95 1.77 2.22
CA VAL A 120 -8.01 2.72 2.82
C VAL A 120 -7.28 2.00 3.96
N ARG A 121 -5.95 2.07 3.97
CA ARG A 121 -5.17 1.51 5.07
C ARG A 121 -5.57 2.18 6.39
N ASN A 122 -5.85 1.36 7.40
CA ASN A 122 -6.03 1.80 8.78
C ASN A 122 -4.68 1.67 9.51
N PRO A 123 -3.93 2.77 9.72
CA PRO A 123 -2.64 2.72 10.37
C PRO A 123 -2.80 2.39 11.86
N CYS A 124 -1.83 1.68 12.42
CA CYS A 124 -1.83 1.30 13.82
C CYS A 124 -0.64 1.89 14.58
N TYR A 125 -0.62 1.67 15.89
CA TYR A 125 0.40 2.18 16.80
C TYR A 125 1.83 1.74 16.45
N GLN A 126 2.01 0.63 15.75
CA GLN A 126 3.34 0.16 15.31
C GLN A 126 4.12 1.21 14.50
N LEU A 127 3.44 2.15 13.82
CA LEU A 127 4.13 3.24 13.15
C LEU A 127 4.98 4.09 14.07
N ASN A 128 4.59 4.19 15.35
CA ASN A 128 5.36 4.96 16.33
C ASN A 128 6.66 4.29 16.75
N GLU A 129 6.88 3.03 16.38
CA GLU A 129 8.19 2.37 16.51
C GLU A 129 9.21 2.96 15.51
N MET A 130 8.74 3.45 14.37
CA MET A 130 9.59 4.10 13.37
C MET A 130 9.87 5.56 13.71
N HIS A 131 8.86 6.29 14.18
CA HIS A 131 9.00 7.65 14.68
C HIS A 131 7.85 7.98 15.63
N PRO A 132 8.10 8.59 16.81
CA PRO A 132 7.06 8.80 17.85
C PRO A 132 5.84 9.59 17.40
N ARG A 133 5.97 10.43 16.37
CA ARG A 133 4.89 11.25 15.81
C ARG A 133 4.28 10.68 14.53
N LEU A 134 4.72 9.52 14.05
CA LEU A 134 4.34 9.04 12.72
C LEU A 134 2.86 8.73 12.61
N LEU A 135 2.28 8.04 13.58
CA LEU A 135 0.83 7.76 13.57
C LEU A 135 0.02 9.05 13.52
N LYS A 136 0.40 10.05 14.32
CA LYS A 136 -0.28 11.36 14.34
C LYS A 136 -0.07 12.15 13.04
N ALA A 137 1.05 11.95 12.35
CA ALA A 137 1.32 12.59 11.09
C ALA A 137 0.40 12.11 9.96
N VAL A 138 0.02 10.82 9.97
CA VAL A 138 -0.81 10.19 8.93
C VAL A 138 -2.29 10.07 9.30
N VAL A 139 -2.66 10.31 10.55
CA VAL A 139 -4.06 10.32 11.02
C VAL A 139 -4.37 11.71 11.56
N LYS A 140 -5.23 12.43 10.86
CA LYS A 140 -5.62 13.81 11.20
C LYS A 140 -7.14 13.92 11.36
N LYS A 141 -7.57 14.80 12.22
CA LYS A 141 -8.97 15.19 12.33
C LYS A 141 -9.16 16.51 11.57
N VAL A 142 -9.94 16.48 10.51
CA VAL A 142 -10.24 17.64 9.65
C VAL A 142 -11.76 17.79 9.60
N ASP A 143 -12.27 18.96 9.99
CA ASP A 143 -13.72 19.26 10.03
C ASP A 143 -14.55 18.20 10.77
N GLY A 144 -14.02 17.71 11.90
CA GLY A 144 -14.65 16.68 12.73
C GLY A 144 -14.52 15.24 12.20
N GLN A 145 -13.97 15.04 10.99
CA GLN A 145 -13.79 13.74 10.39
C GLN A 145 -12.35 13.25 10.51
N VAL A 146 -12.17 11.96 10.72
CA VAL A 146 -10.86 11.32 10.73
C VAL A 146 -10.42 11.06 9.29
N ARG A 147 -9.31 11.67 8.89
CA ARG A 147 -8.63 11.41 7.62
C ARG A 147 -7.36 10.60 7.86
N ARG A 148 -7.17 9.57 7.04
CA ARG A 148 -5.99 8.71 7.06
C ARG A 148 -5.23 8.87 5.74
N ASN A 149 -3.96 9.24 5.85
CA ASN A 149 -3.06 9.43 4.70
C ASN A 149 -1.86 8.51 4.84
N ALA A 150 -2.11 7.20 4.77
CA ALA A 150 -1.10 6.18 5.04
C ALA A 150 -1.08 5.04 3.98
N GLY A 151 -1.69 5.29 2.84
CA GLY A 151 -1.75 4.36 1.72
C GLY A 151 -3.06 3.60 1.57
N MET A 152 -3.13 2.83 0.50
CA MET A 152 -4.28 2.02 0.11
C MET A 152 -3.88 0.53 0.09
N MET A 153 -4.79 -0.31 0.57
CA MET A 153 -4.63 -1.75 0.43
C MET A 153 -5.14 -2.22 -0.93
N ALA A 154 -4.52 -3.26 -1.44
CA ALA A 154 -4.90 -3.87 -2.71
C ALA A 154 -4.81 -5.39 -2.64
N ARG A 155 -5.55 -6.05 -3.54
CA ARG A 155 -5.43 -7.48 -3.83
C ARG A 155 -4.89 -7.69 -5.24
N ILE A 156 -4.30 -8.84 -5.48
CA ILE A 156 -3.70 -9.20 -6.75
C ILE A 156 -4.71 -9.99 -7.58
N LEU A 157 -5.09 -9.44 -8.73
CA LEU A 157 -5.99 -10.09 -9.71
C LEU A 157 -5.20 -10.94 -10.70
N THR A 158 -4.02 -10.50 -11.11
CA THR A 158 -3.09 -11.24 -11.97
C THR A 158 -1.70 -11.11 -11.40
N GLY A 159 -1.03 -12.23 -11.20
CA GLY A 159 0.34 -12.28 -10.71
C GLY A 159 1.35 -11.77 -11.73
N GLY A 160 2.57 -11.57 -11.26
CA GLY A 160 3.69 -11.11 -12.07
C GLY A 160 4.80 -10.53 -11.24
N ARG A 161 5.93 -10.27 -11.88
CA ARG A 161 7.08 -9.64 -11.27
C ARG A 161 6.94 -8.13 -11.28
N VAL A 162 7.30 -7.48 -10.18
CA VAL A 162 7.30 -6.02 -10.03
C VAL A 162 8.63 -5.58 -9.44
N ARG A 163 9.22 -4.53 -10.01
CA ARG A 163 10.51 -3.97 -9.60
C ARG A 163 10.55 -2.45 -9.77
N PRO A 164 11.49 -1.75 -9.13
CA PRO A 164 11.69 -0.32 -9.36
C PRO A 164 11.88 0.01 -10.84
N GLY A 165 11.25 1.10 -11.29
CA GLY A 165 11.24 1.53 -12.68
C GLY A 165 10.10 0.96 -13.53
N ASP A 166 9.39 -0.05 -13.07
CA ASP A 166 8.23 -0.59 -13.80
C ASP A 166 7.11 0.47 -13.92
N PRO A 167 6.37 0.46 -15.03
CA PRO A 167 5.22 1.35 -15.19
C PRO A 167 4.08 0.97 -14.26
N ALA A 168 3.34 1.98 -13.82
CA ALA A 168 2.08 1.84 -13.10
C ALA A 168 0.98 2.60 -13.85
N ILE A 169 -0.15 1.94 -14.13
CA ILE A 169 -1.22 2.49 -14.96
C ILE A 169 -2.57 2.22 -14.30
N VAL A 170 -3.35 3.28 -14.09
CA VAL A 170 -4.77 3.15 -13.70
C VAL A 170 -5.57 2.66 -14.90
N ARG A 171 -6.21 1.49 -14.78
CA ARG A 171 -6.96 0.85 -15.88
C ARG A 171 -8.43 1.14 -15.89
N GLY A 172 -9.03 1.51 -14.79
CA GLY A 172 -10.43 1.87 -14.68
C GLY A 172 -10.89 2.06 -13.26
N GLU A 173 -11.92 2.86 -13.11
CA GLU A 173 -12.67 2.97 -11.86
C GLU A 173 -13.89 2.05 -11.89
N PRO A 174 -14.44 1.65 -10.72
CA PRO A 174 -15.66 0.86 -10.66
C PRO A 174 -16.82 1.61 -11.34
N GLY A 175 -17.44 0.97 -12.35
CA GLY A 175 -18.61 1.51 -13.04
C GLY A 175 -18.32 2.32 -14.31
N GLY A 176 -17.10 2.40 -14.77
CA GLY A 176 -16.77 2.93 -16.10
C GLY A 176 -16.96 1.87 -17.19
N LEU A 177 -18.17 1.69 -17.70
CA LEU A 177 -18.49 1.11 -19.02
C LEU A 177 -18.83 2.27 -19.95
#